data_0ed4c968abd9637731e0e10fe8feb686
#
_entry.id   0ed4c968abd9637731e0e10fe8feb686
#
_cell.length_a   1.000
_cell.length_b   1.000
_cell.length_c   1.000
_cell.angle_alpha   90.00
_cell.angle_beta   90.00
_cell.angle_gamma   90.00
#
_symmetry.space_group_name_H-M   'P 1'
#
loop_
_entity.id
_entity.type
_entity.pdbx_description
1 polymer ?
#
loop_
_entity_poly.entity_id
_entity_poly.type
_entity_poly.pdbx_seq_one_letter_code
_entity_poly.pdbx_strand_id
1 'polypeptide(L)'
;MSTHNNLFDKSSLEYALSCGYAEKARVLECISNGPAENVDATLKQYLSHLLDLLQDDMQRCRDAMYFVWAQFNMAATRAGLSEFLVSDIQDKYYRRLESCTCVSKALRLCAQQARELTEDVAALRREQSYTRTVSLCCAYVHDHIYERLSVESIAEALHFGKSYLSHKFS
;
A
#
# COMPACT_ATOMS: atom_id res chain seq x y z
N MET A 1 -41.03 22.84 12.76
CA MET A 1 -39.72 23.46 12.60
C MET A 1 -38.75 22.77 13.53
N SER A 2 -38.09 21.76 13.05
CA SER A 2 -37.05 21.05 13.79
C SER A 2 -35.73 21.27 13.08
N THR A 3 -34.95 22.17 13.62
CA THR A 3 -33.56 22.39 13.26
C THR A 3 -32.78 21.11 13.58
N HIS A 4 -32.52 20.33 12.56
CA HIS A 4 -31.52 19.27 12.65
C HIS A 4 -30.15 19.92 12.88
N ASN A 5 -29.75 19.91 14.14
CA ASN A 5 -28.42 20.29 14.57
C ASN A 5 -27.46 19.20 14.09
N ASN A 6 -26.97 19.34 12.86
CA ASN A 6 -25.95 18.49 12.26
C ASN A 6 -24.58 18.97 12.78
N LEU A 7 -24.44 19.01 14.10
CA LEU A 7 -23.14 19.00 14.73
C LEU A 7 -22.62 17.57 14.57
N PHE A 8 -21.88 17.35 13.52
CA PHE A 8 -20.92 16.26 13.49
C PHE A 8 -20.26 16.21 14.86
N ASP A 9 -20.53 15.16 15.60
CA ASP A 9 -19.80 14.92 16.83
C ASP A 9 -18.36 14.62 16.43
N LYS A 10 -17.60 15.71 16.23
CA LYS A 10 -16.17 15.68 15.90
C LYS A 10 -15.41 14.78 16.87
N SER A 11 -15.87 14.69 18.11
CA SER A 11 -15.29 13.86 19.13
C SER A 11 -15.45 12.35 18.84
N SER A 12 -16.57 11.94 18.28
CA SER A 12 -16.79 10.54 17.91
C SER A 12 -15.93 10.11 16.72
N LEU A 13 -15.76 10.98 15.71
CA LEU A 13 -14.90 10.67 14.56
C LEU A 13 -13.41 10.73 14.95
N GLU A 14 -13.01 11.71 15.74
CA GLU A 14 -11.63 11.81 16.26
C GLU A 14 -11.30 10.63 17.18
N TYR A 15 -12.25 10.18 18.00
CA TYR A 15 -12.11 8.99 18.82
C TYR A 15 -12.01 7.73 17.97
N ALA A 16 -12.89 7.60 16.94
CA ALA A 16 -12.84 6.49 15.98
C ALA A 16 -11.50 6.44 15.23
N LEU A 17 -10.95 7.59 14.90
CA LEU A 17 -9.67 7.71 14.20
C LEU A 17 -8.47 7.50 15.14
N SER A 18 -8.64 7.68 16.44
CA SER A 18 -7.61 7.40 17.45
C SER A 18 -7.65 5.95 17.95
N CYS A 19 -8.83 5.33 18.00
CA CYS A 19 -8.96 3.91 18.28
C CYS A 19 -8.38 3.10 17.11
N GLY A 20 -7.51 2.13 17.42
CA GLY A 20 -6.82 1.35 16.39
C GLY A 20 -5.66 2.10 15.72
N TYR A 21 -5.12 3.16 16.36
CA TYR A 21 -3.99 3.91 15.81
C TYR A 21 -2.78 3.01 15.50
N ALA A 22 -2.49 2.07 16.38
CA ALA A 22 -1.38 1.13 16.19
C ALA A 22 -1.63 0.19 15.01
N GLU A 23 -2.85 -0.32 14.88
CA GLU A 23 -3.25 -1.20 13.77
C GLU A 23 -3.24 -0.42 12.45
N LYS A 24 -3.77 0.79 12.44
CA LYS A 24 -3.72 1.67 11.27
C LYS A 24 -2.29 1.98 10.85
N ALA A 25 -1.41 2.30 11.80
CA ALA A 25 -0.01 2.55 11.52
C ALA A 25 0.67 1.33 10.87
N ARG A 26 0.37 0.12 11.34
CA ARG A 26 0.86 -1.12 10.71
C ARG A 26 0.33 -1.32 9.31
N VAL A 27 -0.96 -1.00 9.04
CA VAL A 27 -1.51 -1.06 7.69
C VAL A 27 -0.78 -0.09 6.76
N LEU A 28 -0.54 1.15 7.20
CA LEU A 28 0.21 2.15 6.43
C LEU A 28 1.65 1.70 6.18
N GLU A 29 2.27 1.07 7.16
CA GLU A 29 3.60 0.47 7.02
C GLU A 29 3.60 -0.68 6.01
N CYS A 30 2.60 -1.57 6.04
CA CYS A 30 2.44 -2.63 5.03
C CYS A 30 2.32 -2.04 3.62
N ILE A 31 1.49 -1.01 3.43
CA ILE A 31 1.35 -0.33 2.14
C ILE A 31 2.71 0.26 1.70
N SER A 32 3.40 0.94 2.61
CA SER A 32 4.66 1.63 2.26
C SER A 32 5.85 0.69 2.08
N ASN A 33 5.98 -0.36 2.89
CA ASN A 33 7.24 -1.09 3.05
C ASN A 33 7.12 -2.61 3.07
N GLY A 34 5.94 -3.13 3.37
CA GLY A 34 5.76 -4.56 3.63
C GLY A 34 5.60 -5.42 2.38
N PRO A 35 5.84 -6.73 2.49
CA PRO A 35 5.35 -7.67 1.51
C PRO A 35 3.82 -7.74 1.58
N ALA A 36 3.18 -7.89 0.43
CA ALA A 36 1.71 -7.99 0.31
C ALA A 36 1.09 -9.09 1.21
N GLU A 37 1.85 -10.13 1.50
CA GLU A 37 1.45 -11.28 2.31
C GLU A 37 1.03 -10.93 3.75
N ASN A 38 1.55 -9.85 4.33
CA ASN A 38 1.27 -9.45 5.70
C ASN A 38 0.07 -8.51 5.85
N VAL A 39 -0.42 -7.95 4.74
CA VAL A 39 -1.47 -6.93 4.78
C VAL A 39 -2.80 -7.46 5.30
N ASP A 40 -3.16 -8.69 4.99
CA ASP A 40 -4.45 -9.29 5.36
C ASP A 40 -4.64 -9.47 6.86
N ALA A 41 -3.62 -9.97 7.56
CA ALA A 41 -3.68 -10.15 9.00
C ALA A 41 -3.80 -8.81 9.73
N THR A 42 -3.04 -7.81 9.27
CA THR A 42 -3.04 -6.45 9.83
C THR A 42 -4.36 -5.74 9.57
N LEU A 43 -4.90 -5.86 8.34
CA LEU A 43 -6.20 -5.30 7.96
C LEU A 43 -7.34 -5.91 8.77
N LYS A 44 -7.32 -7.21 9.03
CA LYS A 44 -8.37 -7.89 9.79
C LYS A 44 -8.57 -7.25 11.17
N GLN A 45 -7.50 -6.97 11.88
CA GLN A 45 -7.57 -6.31 13.20
C GLN A 45 -8.10 -4.88 13.07
N TYR A 46 -7.54 -4.09 12.15
CA TYR A 46 -7.96 -2.71 11.95
C TYR A 46 -9.42 -2.58 11.53
N LEU A 47 -9.88 -3.41 10.59
CA LEU A 47 -11.26 -3.38 10.10
C LEU A 47 -12.26 -3.90 11.15
N SER A 48 -11.86 -4.81 12.05
CA SER A 48 -12.69 -5.22 13.19
C SER A 48 -12.97 -4.03 14.11
N HIS A 49 -11.97 -3.24 14.47
CA HIS A 49 -12.16 -2.02 15.27
C HIS A 49 -13.04 -0.99 14.55
N LEU A 50 -12.88 -0.81 13.23
CA LEU A 50 -13.76 0.09 12.48
C LEU A 50 -15.21 -0.40 12.47
N LEU A 51 -15.44 -1.71 12.35
CA LEU A 51 -16.79 -2.27 12.36
C LEU A 51 -17.50 -1.98 13.67
N ASP A 52 -16.82 -2.19 14.81
CA ASP A 52 -17.37 -1.93 16.15
C ASP A 52 -17.70 -0.45 16.36
N LEU A 53 -16.88 0.45 15.81
CA LEU A 53 -17.08 1.89 15.94
C LEU A 53 -18.20 2.45 15.05
N LEU A 54 -18.37 1.88 13.87
CA LEU A 54 -19.31 2.40 12.87
C LEU A 54 -20.76 2.04 13.15
N GLN A 55 -21.01 1.04 14.03
CA GLN A 55 -22.34 0.67 14.49
C GLN A 55 -23.39 0.55 13.36
N ASP A 56 -22.97 0.03 12.22
CA ASP A 56 -23.77 -0.13 11.00
C ASP A 56 -24.31 1.21 10.38
N ASP A 57 -23.76 2.35 10.77
CA ASP A 57 -24.07 3.67 10.21
C ASP A 57 -23.29 3.89 8.89
N MET A 58 -24.01 3.81 7.77
CA MET A 58 -23.42 3.98 6.45
C MET A 58 -22.89 5.38 6.17
N GLN A 59 -23.46 6.43 6.74
CA GLN A 59 -22.95 7.79 6.54
C GLN A 59 -21.61 7.96 7.26
N ARG A 60 -21.54 7.57 8.52
CA ARG A 60 -20.27 7.53 9.28
C ARG A 60 -19.22 6.64 8.58
N CYS A 61 -19.66 5.54 8.02
CA CYS A 61 -18.76 4.64 7.29
C CYS A 61 -18.16 5.33 6.05
N ARG A 62 -18.96 6.03 5.25
CA ARG A 62 -18.45 6.77 4.08
C ARG A 62 -17.41 7.81 4.49
N ASP A 63 -17.73 8.61 5.51
CA ASP A 63 -16.85 9.67 6.01
C ASP A 63 -15.52 9.07 6.51
N ALA A 64 -15.59 7.95 7.26
CA ALA A 64 -14.41 7.23 7.71
C ALA A 64 -13.58 6.65 6.56
N MET A 65 -14.24 6.08 5.52
CA MET A 65 -13.54 5.53 4.36
C MET A 65 -12.79 6.61 3.57
N TYR A 66 -13.39 7.77 3.34
CA TYR A 66 -12.71 8.88 2.67
C TYR A 66 -11.41 9.27 3.40
N PHE A 67 -11.49 9.36 4.73
CA PHE A 67 -10.33 9.70 5.53
C PHE A 67 -9.24 8.60 5.53
N VAL A 68 -9.64 7.35 5.72
CA VAL A 68 -8.73 6.20 5.74
C VAL A 68 -8.04 6.05 4.38
N TRP A 69 -8.78 6.14 3.30
CA TRP A 69 -8.25 6.00 1.95
C TRP A 69 -7.29 7.12 1.57
N ALA A 70 -7.55 8.35 2.02
CA ALA A 70 -6.59 9.45 1.84
C ALA A 70 -5.23 9.11 2.47
N GLN A 71 -5.21 8.47 3.65
CA GLN A 71 -3.97 8.04 4.29
C GLN A 71 -3.29 6.88 3.56
N PHE A 72 -4.06 5.90 3.05
CA PHE A 72 -3.52 4.81 2.23
C PHE A 72 -2.85 5.34 0.96
N ASN A 73 -3.54 6.26 0.27
CA ASN A 73 -3.03 6.90 -0.93
C ASN A 73 -1.74 7.68 -0.64
N MET A 74 -1.70 8.45 0.45
CA MET A 74 -0.48 9.15 0.88
C MET A 74 0.68 8.18 1.17
N ALA A 75 0.40 7.04 1.79
CA ALA A 75 1.41 6.03 2.07
C ALA A 75 1.97 5.43 0.78
N ALA A 76 1.12 5.11 -0.18
CA ALA A 76 1.51 4.58 -1.49
C ALA A 76 2.30 5.60 -2.33
N THR A 77 1.88 6.88 -2.35
CA THR A 77 2.62 7.95 -3.05
C THR A 77 4.00 8.17 -2.43
N ARG A 78 4.10 8.18 -1.09
CA ARG A 78 5.40 8.27 -0.40
C ARG A 78 6.30 7.06 -0.68
N ALA A 79 5.72 5.91 -0.95
CA ALA A 79 6.44 4.70 -1.35
C ALA A 79 6.91 4.73 -2.81
N GLY A 80 6.51 5.74 -3.59
CA GLY A 80 6.96 5.99 -4.96
C GLY A 80 5.94 5.70 -6.06
N LEU A 81 4.69 5.29 -5.73
CA LEU A 81 3.65 5.20 -6.76
C LEU A 81 3.33 6.58 -7.31
N SER A 82 3.10 6.64 -8.62
CA SER A 82 2.73 7.90 -9.27
C SER A 82 1.36 8.39 -8.77
N GLU A 83 1.23 9.71 -8.62
CA GLU A 83 -0.04 10.32 -8.21
C GLU A 83 -1.18 9.99 -9.18
N PHE A 84 -0.88 9.83 -10.46
CA PHE A 84 -1.85 9.44 -11.47
C PHE A 84 -2.43 8.06 -11.19
N LEU A 85 -1.58 7.05 -10.95
CA LEU A 85 -2.04 5.68 -10.63
C LEU A 85 -2.84 5.65 -9.32
N VAL A 86 -2.36 6.35 -8.29
CA VAL A 86 -3.06 6.44 -7.00
C VAL A 86 -4.44 7.11 -7.17
N SER A 87 -4.54 8.15 -8.01
CA SER A 87 -5.82 8.82 -8.32
C SER A 87 -6.80 7.89 -9.04
N ASP A 88 -6.33 7.11 -10.02
CA ASP A 88 -7.19 6.14 -10.72
C ASP A 88 -7.74 5.07 -9.78
N ILE A 89 -6.89 4.56 -8.88
CA ILE A 89 -7.29 3.61 -7.85
C ILE A 89 -8.33 4.26 -6.93
N GLN A 90 -8.08 5.48 -6.47
CA GLN A 90 -9.00 6.23 -5.60
C GLN A 90 -10.37 6.39 -6.25
N ASP A 91 -10.44 6.85 -7.49
CA ASP A 91 -11.68 7.07 -8.22
C ASP A 91 -12.48 5.78 -8.42
N LYS A 92 -11.78 4.68 -8.69
CA LYS A 92 -12.38 3.34 -8.78
C LYS A 92 -13.08 2.96 -7.46
N TYR A 93 -12.43 3.17 -6.32
CA TYR A 93 -12.97 2.77 -5.03
C TYR A 93 -14.06 3.74 -4.55
N TYR A 94 -13.97 5.03 -4.81
CA TYR A 94 -15.01 6.01 -4.48
C TYR A 94 -16.32 5.68 -5.19
N ARG A 95 -16.29 5.43 -6.50
CA ARG A 95 -17.50 5.02 -7.26
C ARG A 95 -18.15 3.76 -6.71
N ARG A 96 -17.34 2.80 -6.26
CA ARG A 96 -17.85 1.57 -5.65
C ARG A 96 -18.44 1.81 -4.26
N LEU A 97 -17.87 2.72 -3.48
CA LEU A 97 -18.37 3.08 -2.15
C LEU A 97 -19.76 3.71 -2.22
N GLU A 98 -20.01 4.57 -3.20
CA GLU A 98 -21.32 5.20 -3.41
C GLU A 98 -22.44 4.15 -3.60
N SER A 99 -22.13 3.05 -4.24
CA SER A 99 -23.08 1.94 -4.44
C SER A 99 -23.23 1.00 -3.24
N CYS A 100 -22.42 1.17 -2.19
CA CYS A 100 -22.49 0.32 -1.01
C CYS A 100 -23.71 0.63 -0.16
N THR A 101 -24.41 -0.43 0.23
CA THR A 101 -25.65 -0.37 1.03
C THR A 101 -25.45 -0.80 2.48
N CYS A 102 -24.29 -1.34 2.84
CA CYS A 102 -23.98 -1.76 4.20
C CYS A 102 -22.48 -1.61 4.52
N VAL A 103 -22.19 -1.38 5.79
CA VAL A 103 -20.84 -1.16 6.35
C VAL A 103 -19.89 -2.31 5.99
N SER A 104 -20.34 -3.57 6.10
CA SER A 104 -19.50 -4.73 5.79
C SER A 104 -19.00 -4.76 4.33
N LYS A 105 -19.79 -4.26 3.37
CA LYS A 105 -19.32 -4.13 1.98
C LYS A 105 -18.29 -3.02 1.83
N ALA A 106 -18.49 -1.87 2.49
CA ALA A 106 -17.54 -0.77 2.48
C ALA A 106 -16.19 -1.17 3.11
N LEU A 107 -16.21 -1.88 4.22
CA LEU A 107 -14.99 -2.38 4.85
C LEU A 107 -14.23 -3.41 3.96
N ARG A 108 -14.96 -4.24 3.21
CA ARG A 108 -14.32 -5.10 2.20
C ARG A 108 -13.65 -4.31 1.07
N LEU A 109 -14.26 -3.21 0.63
CA LEU A 109 -13.63 -2.30 -0.33
C LEU A 109 -12.35 -1.68 0.26
N CYS A 110 -12.37 -1.30 1.53
CA CYS A 110 -11.18 -0.79 2.22
C CYS A 110 -10.04 -1.80 2.19
N ALA A 111 -10.33 -3.08 2.51
CA ALA A 111 -9.34 -4.14 2.42
C ALA A 111 -8.80 -4.34 0.99
N GLN A 112 -9.68 -4.30 -0.01
CA GLN A 112 -9.28 -4.46 -1.42
C GLN A 112 -8.36 -3.33 -1.87
N GLN A 113 -8.65 -2.07 -1.53
CA GLN A 113 -7.80 -0.95 -1.89
C GLN A 113 -6.42 -1.06 -1.22
N ALA A 114 -6.38 -1.40 0.07
CA ALA A 114 -5.10 -1.54 0.77
C ALA A 114 -4.22 -2.63 0.15
N ARG A 115 -4.81 -3.78 -0.26
CA ARG A 115 -4.08 -4.85 -0.96
C ARG A 115 -3.55 -4.37 -2.30
N GLU A 116 -4.41 -3.76 -3.14
CA GLU A 116 -4.02 -3.26 -4.46
C GLU A 116 -2.84 -2.29 -4.35
N LEU A 117 -2.93 -1.29 -3.46
CA LEU A 117 -1.83 -0.36 -3.23
C LEU A 117 -0.55 -1.06 -2.73
N THR A 118 -0.68 -2.04 -1.84
CA THR A 118 0.48 -2.80 -1.33
C THR A 118 1.15 -3.63 -2.43
N GLU A 119 0.35 -4.28 -3.27
CA GLU A 119 0.83 -5.07 -4.41
C GLU A 119 1.54 -4.21 -5.45
N ASP A 120 0.98 -3.04 -5.77
CA ASP A 120 1.56 -2.09 -6.71
C ASP A 120 2.88 -1.50 -6.20
N VAL A 121 2.95 -1.14 -4.91
CA VAL A 121 4.20 -0.70 -4.28
C VAL A 121 5.24 -1.82 -4.30
N ALA A 122 4.85 -3.06 -4.00
CA ALA A 122 5.74 -4.21 -4.03
C ALA A 122 6.24 -4.51 -5.47
N ALA A 123 5.39 -4.35 -6.46
CA ALA A 123 5.75 -4.49 -7.87
C ALA A 123 6.77 -3.41 -8.29
N LEU A 124 6.51 -2.14 -7.98
CA LEU A 124 7.42 -1.04 -8.24
C LEU A 124 8.81 -1.27 -7.62
N ARG A 125 8.86 -1.73 -6.38
CA ARG A 125 10.14 -2.02 -5.69
C ARG A 125 10.91 -3.16 -6.34
N ARG A 126 10.21 -4.20 -6.78
CA ARG A 126 10.86 -5.31 -7.51
C ARG A 126 11.46 -4.82 -8.81
N GLU A 127 10.76 -3.97 -9.55
CA GLU A 127 11.25 -3.37 -10.78
C GLU A 127 12.46 -2.47 -10.53
N GLN A 128 12.41 -1.59 -9.53
CA GLN A 128 13.53 -0.74 -9.16
C GLN A 128 14.75 -1.55 -8.72
N SER A 129 14.57 -2.60 -7.95
CA SER A 129 15.65 -3.51 -7.54
C SER A 129 16.27 -4.25 -8.72
N TYR A 130 15.43 -4.67 -9.68
CA TYR A 130 15.90 -5.30 -10.91
C TYR A 130 16.74 -4.33 -11.73
N THR A 131 16.23 -3.14 -12.02
CA THR A 131 16.91 -2.11 -12.80
C THR A 131 18.25 -1.71 -12.17
N ARG A 132 18.31 -1.53 -10.86
CA ARG A 132 19.55 -1.21 -10.14
C ARG A 132 20.60 -2.32 -10.29
N THR A 133 20.23 -3.57 -10.10
CA THR A 133 21.14 -4.70 -10.25
C THR A 133 21.70 -4.80 -11.66
N VAL A 134 20.83 -4.66 -12.67
CA VAL A 134 21.24 -4.68 -14.08
C VAL A 134 22.20 -3.53 -14.37
N SER A 135 21.89 -2.31 -13.93
CA SER A 135 22.75 -1.13 -14.13
C SER A 135 24.13 -1.32 -13.50
N LEU A 136 24.21 -1.87 -12.28
CA LEU A 136 25.49 -2.16 -11.62
C LEU A 136 26.30 -3.20 -12.40
N CYS A 137 25.67 -4.27 -12.88
CA CYS A 137 26.35 -5.27 -13.69
C CYS A 137 26.85 -4.69 -15.03
N CYS A 138 26.04 -3.88 -15.71
CA CYS A 138 26.44 -3.24 -16.95
C CYS A 138 27.62 -2.29 -16.75
N ALA A 139 27.59 -1.46 -15.68
CA ALA A 139 28.72 -0.58 -15.36
C ALA A 139 30.00 -1.37 -15.11
N TYR A 140 29.91 -2.43 -14.28
CA TYR A 140 31.08 -3.28 -14.01
C TYR A 140 31.65 -3.92 -15.28
N VAL A 141 30.80 -4.47 -16.14
CA VAL A 141 31.22 -5.06 -17.44
C VAL A 141 31.87 -4.02 -18.33
N HIS A 142 31.33 -2.82 -18.39
CA HIS A 142 31.88 -1.73 -19.17
C HIS A 142 33.28 -1.33 -18.69
N ASP A 143 33.48 -1.21 -17.41
CA ASP A 143 34.76 -0.81 -16.80
C ASP A 143 35.85 -1.90 -16.96
N HIS A 144 35.45 -3.17 -17.11
CA HIS A 144 36.34 -4.33 -17.19
C HIS A 144 36.26 -5.05 -18.55
N ILE A 145 35.91 -4.32 -19.63
CA ILE A 145 35.62 -4.87 -20.96
C ILE A 145 36.78 -5.64 -21.58
N TYR A 146 38.00 -5.37 -21.16
CA TYR A 146 39.22 -6.03 -21.64
C TYR A 146 39.64 -7.24 -20.79
N GLU A 147 38.89 -7.57 -19.75
CA GLU A 147 39.15 -8.68 -18.86
C GLU A 147 38.25 -9.89 -19.21
N ARG A 148 38.71 -11.10 -18.78
CA ARG A 148 37.82 -12.27 -18.86
C ARG A 148 36.81 -12.25 -17.75
N LEU A 149 35.60 -11.87 -18.05
CA LEU A 149 34.50 -11.82 -17.11
C LEU A 149 33.71 -13.13 -17.14
N SER A 150 33.26 -13.54 -15.95
CA SER A 150 32.29 -14.63 -15.75
C SER A 150 31.18 -14.14 -14.82
N VAL A 151 30.06 -14.83 -14.82
CA VAL A 151 28.97 -14.54 -13.88
C VAL A 151 29.46 -14.64 -12.43
N GLU A 152 30.36 -15.54 -12.16
CA GLU A 152 31.01 -15.73 -10.86
C GLU A 152 31.82 -14.50 -10.45
N SER A 153 32.72 -14.03 -11.35
CA SER A 153 33.57 -12.88 -11.06
C SER A 153 32.78 -11.60 -10.86
N ILE A 154 31.72 -11.38 -11.64
CA ILE A 154 30.81 -10.24 -11.49
C ILE A 154 30.04 -10.34 -10.18
N ALA A 155 29.53 -11.51 -9.83
CA ALA A 155 28.78 -11.74 -8.59
C ALA A 155 29.65 -11.46 -7.36
N GLU A 156 30.89 -11.95 -7.36
CA GLU A 156 31.86 -11.74 -6.29
C GLU A 156 32.22 -10.26 -6.14
N ALA A 157 32.54 -9.57 -7.24
CA ALA A 157 32.92 -8.17 -7.24
C ALA A 157 31.79 -7.25 -6.77
N LEU A 158 30.54 -7.55 -7.12
CA LEU A 158 29.36 -6.76 -6.76
C LEU A 158 28.68 -7.26 -5.48
N HIS A 159 29.25 -8.23 -4.79
CA HIS A 159 28.69 -8.85 -3.58
C HIS A 159 27.27 -9.43 -3.77
N PHE A 160 27.01 -9.99 -4.94
CA PHE A 160 25.79 -10.72 -5.24
C PHE A 160 26.00 -12.24 -5.16
N GLY A 161 24.95 -13.00 -4.89
CA GLY A 161 25.00 -14.45 -5.04
C GLY A 161 25.04 -14.86 -6.54
N LYS A 162 25.89 -15.80 -6.93
CA LYS A 162 25.96 -16.32 -8.31
C LYS A 162 24.59 -16.77 -8.83
N SER A 163 23.86 -17.56 -8.03
CA SER A 163 22.52 -18.04 -8.38
C SER A 163 21.52 -16.90 -8.59
N TYR A 164 21.63 -15.84 -7.79
CA TYR A 164 20.80 -14.66 -7.93
C TYR A 164 21.04 -13.94 -9.26
N LEU A 165 22.30 -13.70 -9.64
CA LEU A 165 22.62 -13.09 -10.93
C LEU A 165 22.22 -13.98 -12.10
N SER A 166 22.54 -15.27 -12.07
CA SER A 166 22.14 -16.20 -13.13
C SER A 166 20.64 -16.19 -13.37
N HIS A 167 19.84 -16.15 -12.32
CA HIS A 167 18.38 -16.11 -12.43
C HIS A 167 17.86 -14.73 -12.94
N LYS A 168 18.59 -13.65 -12.65
CA LYS A 168 18.22 -12.29 -13.09
C LYS A 168 18.45 -12.06 -14.59
N PHE A 169 19.42 -12.78 -15.17
CA PHE A 169 19.82 -12.63 -16.59
C PHE A 169 19.42 -13.84 -17.47
N SER A 170 18.67 -14.81 -16.94
CA SER A 170 18.02 -15.89 -17.69
C SER A 170 16.61 -15.50 -18.11
#